data_16b741e36af0f48cedec0bd9aff6ee1b
#
_entry.id   16b741e36af0f48cedec0bd9aff6ee1b
#
_cell.length_a   1.000
_cell.length_b   1.000
_cell.length_c   1.000
_cell.angle_alpha   90.00
_cell.angle_beta   90.00
_cell.angle_gamma   90.00
#
_symmetry.space_group_name_H-M   'P 1'
#
loop_
_entity.id
_entity.type
_entity.pdbx_description
1 polymer ?
#
loop_
_entity_poly.entity_id
_entity_poly.type
_entity_poly.pdbx_seq_one_letter_code
_entity_poly.pdbx_strand_id
1 'polypeptide(L)'
;MPTKLRAESAPIPEYLFSRSVAGTSHQDLVDSMTTLTNGEVYGRFFSFFPERQVSLLHWLAHWLSKGVVPVATLNLQNGLLAPGQTIPDAWHHQMIFGVSSNGVFLTNPLESVSEHVLMEQLSSQSQLLVRRADIISRWHPTCDLQILSEVESDERWDNFNVLGQVIDVLREDHQRPAPGGGQVQQVSPSQQIAPSPPTPNRDSTNPVQRTHVRIPAVYRSGVTLFVNKIVHPDICQELMSCPELSTKHQ
;
A
#
# COMPACT_ATOMS: atom_id res chain seq x y z
N MET A 1 14.54 -14.96 10.47
CA MET A 1 14.22 -13.75 11.26
C MET A 1 12.81 -13.87 11.80
N PRO A 2 12.51 -13.40 13.00
CA PRO A 2 11.15 -13.40 13.48
C PRO A 2 10.30 -12.46 12.59
N THR A 3 9.19 -12.97 12.07
CA THR A 3 8.22 -12.15 11.33
C THR A 3 7.69 -11.08 12.26
N LYS A 4 7.76 -9.82 11.85
CA LYS A 4 7.16 -8.71 12.60
C LYS A 4 5.65 -8.84 12.53
N LEU A 5 5.01 -9.10 13.66
CA LEU A 5 3.56 -9.32 13.75
C LEU A 5 2.82 -8.01 13.95
N ARG A 6 1.56 -7.99 13.51
CA ARG A 6 0.63 -6.89 13.77
C ARG A 6 0.14 -6.96 15.21
N ALA A 7 0.16 -5.84 15.92
CA ALA A 7 -0.39 -5.72 17.27
C ALA A 7 -1.91 -5.44 17.20
N GLU A 8 -2.69 -6.45 16.81
CA GLU A 8 -4.11 -6.30 16.48
C GLU A 8 -4.98 -5.79 17.65
N SER A 9 -4.59 -6.06 18.89
CA SER A 9 -5.34 -5.63 20.09
C SER A 9 -4.74 -4.41 20.78
N ALA A 10 -3.68 -3.80 20.21
CA ALA A 10 -3.00 -2.66 20.80
C ALA A 10 -3.80 -1.36 20.63
N PRO A 11 -3.55 -0.34 21.48
CA PRO A 11 -4.02 1.02 21.27
C PRO A 11 -3.59 1.59 19.91
N ILE A 12 -4.26 2.67 19.46
CA ILE A 12 -4.07 3.24 18.11
C ILE A 12 -2.60 3.45 17.75
N PRO A 13 -1.74 4.12 18.55
CA PRO A 13 -0.36 4.37 18.14
C PRO A 13 0.43 3.08 17.92
N GLU A 14 0.41 2.16 18.88
CA GLU A 14 1.12 0.89 18.79
C GLU A 14 0.59 0.04 17.62
N TYR A 15 -0.72 0.03 17.39
CA TYR A 15 -1.31 -0.65 16.25
C TYR A 15 -0.78 -0.07 14.93
N LEU A 16 -0.80 1.25 14.76
CA LEU A 16 -0.33 1.92 13.54
C LEU A 16 1.17 1.68 13.31
N PHE A 17 1.99 1.77 14.37
CA PHE A 17 3.42 1.44 14.27
C PHE A 17 3.65 -0.02 13.87
N SER A 18 2.91 -0.94 14.49
CA SER A 18 3.00 -2.35 14.11
C SER A 18 2.59 -2.59 12.66
N ARG A 19 1.54 -1.91 12.18
CA ARG A 19 1.10 -1.97 10.78
C ARG A 19 2.15 -1.46 9.81
N SER A 20 2.85 -0.39 10.17
CA SER A 20 3.92 0.21 9.36
C SER A 20 5.08 -0.76 9.08
N VAL A 21 5.37 -1.68 10.02
CA VAL A 21 6.54 -2.56 9.97
C VAL A 21 6.21 -4.06 9.87
N ALA A 22 4.92 -4.46 9.98
CA ALA A 22 4.54 -5.86 10.01
C ALA A 22 4.80 -6.57 8.68
N GLY A 23 5.40 -7.75 8.74
CA GLY A 23 5.69 -8.60 7.58
C GLY A 23 7.19 -8.66 7.24
N THR A 24 7.51 -8.85 5.98
CA THR A 24 8.87 -9.07 5.46
C THR A 24 9.19 -8.00 4.41
N SER A 25 10.30 -7.29 4.54
CA SER A 25 10.78 -6.34 3.53
C SER A 25 11.55 -7.06 2.41
N HIS A 26 11.83 -6.35 1.30
CA HIS A 26 12.69 -6.89 0.25
C HIS A 26 14.09 -7.21 0.75
N GLN A 27 14.63 -6.45 1.72
CA GLN A 27 15.93 -6.72 2.32
C GLN A 27 15.88 -8.00 3.18
N ASP A 28 14.82 -8.18 3.98
CA ASP A 28 14.61 -9.41 4.74
C ASP A 28 14.55 -10.64 3.84
N LEU A 29 13.94 -10.52 2.63
CA LEU A 29 13.91 -11.59 1.62
C LEU A 29 15.31 -11.92 1.11
N VAL A 30 16.12 -10.91 0.75
CA VAL A 30 17.48 -11.11 0.27
C VAL A 30 18.35 -11.75 1.35
N ASP A 31 18.31 -11.23 2.55
CA ASP A 31 19.11 -11.72 3.69
C ASP A 31 18.73 -13.16 4.06
N SER A 32 17.43 -13.46 4.09
CA SER A 32 16.92 -14.80 4.37
C SER A 32 17.34 -15.79 3.28
N MET A 33 17.20 -15.42 2.01
CA MET A 33 17.61 -16.27 0.90
C MET A 33 19.12 -16.54 0.93
N THR A 34 19.92 -15.51 1.17
CA THR A 34 21.38 -15.64 1.30
C THR A 34 21.75 -16.59 2.43
N THR A 35 21.09 -16.46 3.58
CA THR A 35 21.35 -17.31 4.76
C THR A 35 20.93 -18.76 4.50
N LEU A 36 19.72 -18.98 3.99
CA LEU A 36 19.17 -20.33 3.76
C LEU A 36 19.94 -21.11 2.68
N THR A 37 20.56 -20.42 1.73
CA THR A 37 21.33 -21.03 0.65
C THR A 37 22.85 -20.98 0.89
N ASN A 38 23.30 -20.66 2.10
CA ASN A 38 24.72 -20.47 2.42
C ASN A 38 25.44 -19.54 1.43
N GLY A 39 24.73 -18.53 0.96
CA GLY A 39 25.25 -17.54 0.01
C GLY A 39 25.30 -18.01 -1.45
N GLU A 40 24.74 -19.17 -1.81
CA GLU A 40 24.69 -19.66 -3.19
C GLU A 40 23.74 -18.84 -4.07
N VAL A 41 22.67 -18.27 -3.48
CA VAL A 41 21.75 -17.41 -4.21
C VAL A 41 22.08 -15.95 -3.91
N TYR A 42 22.23 -15.16 -4.96
CA TYR A 42 22.35 -13.71 -4.91
C TYR A 42 21.01 -13.07 -5.22
N GLY A 43 20.65 -12.05 -4.44
CA GLY A 43 19.45 -11.25 -4.63
C GLY A 43 19.77 -9.78 -4.80
N ARG A 44 19.11 -9.12 -5.75
CA ARG A 44 19.20 -7.67 -5.94
C ARG A 44 17.83 -7.05 -6.14
N PHE A 45 17.55 -6.01 -5.37
CA PHE A 45 16.29 -5.26 -5.45
C PHE A 45 16.40 -4.08 -6.40
N PHE A 46 15.40 -3.91 -7.27
CA PHE A 46 15.20 -2.77 -8.15
C PHE A 46 13.94 -2.03 -7.73
N SER A 47 14.09 -0.77 -7.28
CA SER A 47 12.95 0.08 -6.93
C SER A 47 12.26 0.59 -8.17
N PHE A 48 10.93 0.56 -8.17
CA PHE A 48 10.10 1.12 -9.23
C PHE A 48 9.44 2.45 -8.83
N PHE A 49 9.63 2.89 -7.58
CA PHE A 49 9.19 4.22 -7.15
C PHE A 49 10.41 5.14 -6.92
N PRO A 50 10.37 6.40 -7.39
CA PRO A 50 9.38 6.98 -8.30
C PRO A 50 9.35 6.24 -9.65
N GLU A 51 8.31 6.50 -10.48
CA GLU A 51 8.10 5.79 -11.75
C GLU A 51 9.38 5.72 -12.59
N ARG A 52 9.67 4.52 -13.14
CA ARG A 52 10.90 4.25 -13.89
C ARG A 52 10.67 4.21 -15.39
N GLN A 53 11.66 4.66 -16.14
CA GLN A 53 11.67 4.56 -17.60
C GLN A 53 12.15 3.16 -18.01
N VAL A 54 11.24 2.18 -17.97
CA VAL A 54 11.52 0.80 -18.32
C VAL A 54 10.32 0.15 -19.01
N SER A 55 10.54 -0.66 -20.03
CA SER A 55 9.54 -1.58 -20.56
C SER A 55 9.54 -2.82 -19.66
N LEU A 56 8.56 -2.91 -18.76
CA LEU A 56 8.52 -3.95 -17.73
C LEU A 56 8.51 -5.35 -18.34
N LEU A 57 7.68 -5.59 -19.36
CA LEU A 57 7.60 -6.91 -19.99
C LEU A 57 8.92 -7.32 -20.62
N HIS A 58 9.62 -6.41 -21.33
CA HIS A 58 10.92 -6.71 -21.93
C HIS A 58 11.99 -6.94 -20.85
N TRP A 59 12.00 -6.13 -19.81
CA TRP A 59 12.95 -6.26 -18.71
C TRP A 59 12.77 -7.57 -17.95
N LEU A 60 11.53 -7.96 -17.65
CA LEU A 60 11.22 -9.24 -17.03
C LEU A 60 11.55 -10.42 -17.94
N ALA A 61 11.20 -10.35 -19.25
CA ALA A 61 11.50 -11.40 -20.22
C ALA A 61 13.02 -11.64 -20.33
N HIS A 62 13.80 -10.55 -20.33
CA HIS A 62 15.26 -10.62 -20.35
C HIS A 62 15.82 -11.43 -19.17
N TRP A 63 15.40 -11.12 -17.96
CA TRP A 63 15.90 -11.81 -16.76
C TRP A 63 15.37 -13.23 -16.64
N LEU A 64 14.07 -13.46 -16.91
CA LEU A 64 13.47 -14.80 -16.90
C LEU A 64 14.15 -15.74 -17.90
N SER A 65 14.46 -15.27 -19.11
CA SER A 65 15.13 -16.10 -20.13
C SER A 65 16.54 -16.54 -19.74
N LYS A 66 17.14 -15.87 -18.75
CA LYS A 66 18.48 -16.18 -18.19
C LYS A 66 18.40 -17.05 -16.92
N GLY A 67 17.21 -17.51 -16.53
CA GLY A 67 17.03 -18.34 -15.32
C GLY A 67 17.04 -17.53 -14.02
N VAL A 68 16.90 -16.19 -14.10
CA VAL A 68 16.71 -15.33 -12.92
C VAL A 68 15.26 -15.43 -12.45
N VAL A 69 15.05 -15.45 -11.15
CA VAL A 69 13.73 -15.52 -10.53
C VAL A 69 13.33 -14.15 -9.99
N PRO A 70 12.40 -13.43 -10.64
CA PRO A 70 11.89 -12.17 -10.14
C PRO A 70 10.83 -12.38 -9.05
N VAL A 71 10.95 -11.61 -7.95
CA VAL A 71 9.94 -11.52 -6.89
C VAL A 71 9.49 -10.08 -6.78
N ALA A 72 8.24 -9.82 -7.14
CA ALA A 72 7.63 -8.50 -7.04
C ALA A 72 7.22 -8.20 -5.59
N THR A 73 7.55 -7.00 -5.11
CA THR A 73 7.02 -6.42 -3.87
C THR A 73 5.98 -5.38 -4.28
N LEU A 74 4.71 -5.73 -4.10
CA LEU A 74 3.56 -5.00 -4.62
C LEU A 74 2.81 -4.29 -3.50
N ASN A 75 2.36 -3.07 -3.74
CA ASN A 75 1.33 -2.44 -2.93
C ASN A 75 -0.04 -2.65 -3.58
N LEU A 76 -0.80 -3.63 -3.11
CA LEU A 76 -2.11 -3.96 -3.65
C LEU A 76 -3.19 -2.89 -3.35
N GLN A 77 -2.90 -1.92 -2.48
CA GLN A 77 -3.77 -0.77 -2.21
C GLN A 77 -3.57 0.36 -3.24
N ASN A 78 -2.52 0.27 -4.07
CA ASN A 78 -2.28 1.20 -5.16
C ASN A 78 -2.92 0.64 -6.43
N GLY A 79 -3.93 1.30 -6.93
CA GLY A 79 -4.73 0.89 -8.07
C GLY A 79 -6.20 1.26 -7.87
N LEU A 80 -7.00 1.03 -8.87
CA LEU A 80 -8.42 1.39 -8.87
C LEU A 80 -9.21 0.48 -7.91
N LEU A 81 -9.36 0.92 -6.66
CA LEU A 81 -10.37 0.35 -5.76
C LEU A 81 -11.74 0.82 -6.26
N ALA A 82 -12.58 -0.11 -6.69
CA ALA A 82 -13.95 0.21 -7.04
C ALA A 82 -14.71 0.73 -5.80
N PRO A 83 -15.65 1.68 -5.95
CA PRO A 83 -16.45 2.16 -4.84
C PRO A 83 -17.09 1.00 -4.08
N GLY A 84 -16.88 0.94 -2.76
CA GLY A 84 -17.44 -0.12 -1.89
C GLY A 84 -16.59 -1.38 -1.76
N GLN A 85 -15.47 -1.49 -2.45
CA GLN A 85 -14.53 -2.59 -2.21
C GLN A 85 -13.79 -2.42 -0.87
N THR A 86 -13.58 -3.53 -0.18
CA THR A 86 -12.70 -3.57 0.99
C THR A 86 -11.25 -3.40 0.54
N ILE A 87 -10.52 -2.55 1.25
CA ILE A 87 -9.08 -2.41 1.01
C ILE A 87 -8.38 -3.75 1.29
N PRO A 88 -7.61 -4.27 0.31
CA PRO A 88 -6.81 -5.47 0.52
C PRO A 88 -5.66 -5.20 1.51
N ASP A 89 -4.96 -6.25 1.92
CA ASP A 89 -3.66 -6.09 2.55
C ASP A 89 -2.70 -5.36 1.62
N ALA A 90 -1.89 -4.45 2.19
CA ALA A 90 -1.14 -3.49 1.40
C ALA A 90 -0.02 -4.15 0.58
N TRP A 91 0.85 -4.88 1.28
CA TRP A 91 2.12 -5.31 0.71
C TRP A 91 2.17 -6.82 0.57
N HIS A 92 2.43 -7.27 -0.66
CA HIS A 92 2.58 -8.68 -1.01
C HIS A 92 3.88 -8.93 -1.78
N HIS A 93 4.48 -10.09 -1.53
CA HIS A 93 5.55 -10.62 -2.36
C HIS A 93 4.99 -11.72 -3.24
N GLN A 94 5.13 -11.56 -4.55
CA GLN A 94 4.66 -12.53 -5.54
C GLN A 94 5.80 -12.87 -6.50
N MET A 95 6.08 -14.15 -6.68
CA MET A 95 7.04 -14.58 -7.69
C MET A 95 6.43 -14.41 -9.07
N ILE A 96 7.20 -13.85 -9.98
CA ILE A 96 6.88 -13.75 -11.41
C ILE A 96 7.47 -14.99 -12.08
N PHE A 97 6.64 -15.81 -12.68
CA PHE A 97 7.11 -17.04 -13.35
C PHE A 97 7.01 -17.00 -14.87
N GLY A 98 6.46 -15.94 -15.43
CA GLY A 98 6.39 -15.77 -16.86
C GLY A 98 5.83 -14.42 -17.29
N VAL A 99 6.04 -14.10 -18.56
CA VAL A 99 5.48 -12.94 -19.25
C VAL A 99 4.96 -13.33 -20.61
N SER A 100 3.94 -12.61 -21.07
CA SER A 100 3.41 -12.71 -22.43
C SER A 100 3.14 -11.32 -22.98
N SER A 101 2.72 -11.22 -24.25
CA SER A 101 2.26 -9.94 -24.83
C SER A 101 1.07 -9.32 -24.08
N ASN A 102 0.32 -10.12 -23.32
CA ASN A 102 -0.91 -9.71 -22.67
C ASN A 102 -0.77 -9.46 -21.17
N GLY A 103 0.36 -9.82 -20.56
CA GLY A 103 0.56 -9.60 -19.14
C GLY A 103 1.66 -10.45 -18.51
N VAL A 104 1.71 -10.37 -17.20
CA VAL A 104 2.69 -11.00 -16.32
C VAL A 104 1.99 -12.08 -15.48
N PHE A 105 2.60 -13.23 -15.38
CA PHE A 105 2.09 -14.36 -14.60
C PHE A 105 2.71 -14.37 -13.22
N LEU A 106 1.86 -14.30 -12.20
CA LEU A 106 2.21 -14.23 -10.79
C LEU A 106 1.78 -15.48 -10.03
N THR A 107 2.48 -15.76 -8.93
CA THR A 107 2.08 -16.81 -7.98
C THR A 107 1.42 -16.19 -6.76
N ASN A 108 0.61 -16.98 -6.05
CA ASN A 108 0.03 -16.65 -4.74
C ASN A 108 -0.84 -15.36 -4.70
N PRO A 109 -2.01 -15.36 -5.37
CA PRO A 109 -2.59 -16.47 -6.15
C PRO A 109 -1.95 -16.63 -7.52
N LEU A 110 -2.28 -17.74 -8.22
CA LEU A 110 -1.94 -17.87 -9.63
C LEU A 110 -2.86 -16.97 -10.44
N GLU A 111 -2.28 -15.94 -11.02
CA GLU A 111 -3.02 -14.94 -11.79
C GLU A 111 -2.19 -14.39 -12.96
N SER A 112 -2.88 -13.77 -13.90
CA SER A 112 -2.27 -12.99 -14.97
C SER A 112 -2.71 -11.54 -14.83
N VAL A 113 -1.74 -10.63 -14.70
CA VAL A 113 -1.96 -9.20 -14.47
C VAL A 113 -1.43 -8.43 -15.67
N SER A 114 -2.18 -7.42 -16.13
CA SER A 114 -1.69 -6.55 -17.22
C SER A 114 -0.47 -5.74 -16.77
N GLU A 115 0.40 -5.38 -17.73
CA GLU A 115 1.59 -4.56 -17.45
C GLU A 115 1.23 -3.27 -16.70
N HIS A 116 0.15 -2.61 -17.12
CA HIS A 116 -0.31 -1.35 -16.52
C HIS A 116 -0.64 -1.51 -15.03
N VAL A 117 -1.48 -2.49 -14.68
CA VAL A 117 -1.88 -2.74 -13.29
C VAL A 117 -0.66 -3.12 -12.43
N LEU A 118 0.23 -3.96 -12.96
CA LEU A 118 1.44 -4.34 -12.25
C LEU A 118 2.38 -3.13 -12.04
N MET A 119 2.53 -2.26 -13.05
CA MET A 119 3.32 -1.03 -12.91
C MET A 119 2.76 -0.07 -11.86
N GLU A 120 1.44 0.10 -11.78
CA GLU A 120 0.83 0.91 -10.72
C GLU A 120 1.18 0.37 -9.33
N GLN A 121 1.07 -0.94 -9.11
CA GLN A 121 1.39 -1.59 -7.85
C GLN A 121 2.88 -1.55 -7.51
N LEU A 122 3.76 -1.65 -8.53
CA LEU A 122 5.22 -1.57 -8.40
C LEU A 122 5.71 -0.13 -8.18
N SER A 123 4.99 0.89 -8.66
CA SER A 123 5.38 2.30 -8.58
C SER A 123 4.74 3.03 -7.40
N SER A 124 4.37 2.31 -6.36
CA SER A 124 3.74 2.87 -5.18
C SER A 124 4.73 3.50 -4.21
N GLN A 125 4.30 4.57 -3.57
CA GLN A 125 5.01 5.11 -2.41
C GLN A 125 5.05 4.09 -1.26
N SER A 126 6.06 4.21 -0.40
CA SER A 126 6.21 3.40 0.81
C SER A 126 5.19 3.82 1.88
N GLN A 127 3.93 3.50 1.63
CA GLN A 127 2.78 3.85 2.48
C GLN A 127 1.76 2.73 2.51
N LEU A 128 0.85 2.79 3.48
CA LEU A 128 -0.33 1.92 3.52
C LEU A 128 -1.54 2.68 4.06
N LEU A 129 -2.71 2.21 3.69
CA LEU A 129 -3.99 2.72 4.16
C LEU A 129 -4.52 1.80 5.27
N VAL A 130 -4.95 2.40 6.36
CA VAL A 130 -5.58 1.72 7.51
C VAL A 130 -7.05 2.12 7.52
N ARG A 131 -7.93 1.15 7.67
CA ARG A 131 -9.38 1.40 7.63
C ARG A 131 -9.82 2.24 8.84
N ARG A 132 -10.75 3.17 8.59
CA ARG A 132 -11.39 3.96 9.65
C ARG A 132 -11.92 3.09 10.81
N ALA A 133 -12.56 1.97 10.50
CA ALA A 133 -13.10 1.07 11.50
C ALA A 133 -12.02 0.49 12.45
N ASP A 134 -10.82 0.26 11.92
CA ASP A 134 -9.69 -0.24 12.71
C ASP A 134 -9.18 0.81 13.72
N ILE A 135 -9.31 2.10 13.39
CA ILE A 135 -8.97 3.21 14.28
C ILE A 135 -10.04 3.36 15.38
N ILE A 136 -11.33 3.41 14.98
CA ILE A 136 -12.46 3.61 15.91
C ILE A 136 -12.52 2.47 16.92
N SER A 137 -12.36 1.23 16.49
CA SER A 137 -12.43 0.06 17.39
C SER A 137 -11.31 -0.01 18.43
N ARG A 138 -10.23 0.75 18.26
CA ARG A 138 -9.07 0.80 19.17
C ARG A 138 -9.00 2.10 19.97
N TRP A 139 -10.00 2.96 19.80
CA TRP A 139 -10.05 4.21 20.54
C TRP A 139 -10.40 3.98 22.00
N HIS A 140 -9.64 4.60 22.89
CA HIS A 140 -9.91 4.69 24.30
C HIS A 140 -9.49 6.08 24.83
N PRO A 141 -10.22 6.70 25.78
CA PRO A 141 -9.89 8.03 26.30
C PRO A 141 -8.50 8.19 26.92
N THR A 142 -7.87 7.10 27.34
CA THR A 142 -6.50 7.09 27.88
C THR A 142 -5.43 6.91 26.82
N CYS A 143 -5.81 6.84 25.54
CA CYS A 143 -4.87 6.67 24.44
C CYS A 143 -4.13 7.97 24.20
N ASP A 144 -2.80 7.97 24.37
CA ASP A 144 -1.95 9.09 24.04
C ASP A 144 -1.66 9.12 22.54
N LEU A 145 -2.35 9.98 21.80
CA LEU A 145 -2.18 10.14 20.37
C LEU A 145 -0.99 11.02 19.99
N GLN A 146 -0.42 11.81 20.94
CA GLN A 146 0.70 12.71 20.64
C GLN A 146 1.94 11.95 20.17
N ILE A 147 2.11 10.73 20.62
CA ILE A 147 3.18 9.82 20.17
C ILE A 147 3.25 9.70 18.64
N LEU A 148 2.13 9.88 17.93
CA LEU A 148 2.09 9.83 16.46
C LEU A 148 2.77 11.02 15.78
N SER A 149 2.99 12.15 16.48
CA SER A 149 3.73 13.32 16.01
C SER A 149 5.16 13.40 16.54
N GLU A 150 5.57 12.46 17.40
CA GLU A 150 6.89 12.44 18.04
C GLU A 150 7.81 11.37 17.45
N VAL A 151 7.53 10.92 16.23
CA VAL A 151 8.30 9.85 15.57
C VAL A 151 9.54 10.43 14.90
N GLU A 152 10.60 10.68 15.66
CA GLU A 152 11.86 11.23 15.16
C GLU A 152 12.55 10.36 14.10
N SER A 153 12.31 9.06 14.12
CA SER A 153 12.97 8.10 13.22
C SER A 153 12.44 8.11 11.79
N ASP A 154 11.29 8.73 11.53
CA ASP A 154 10.66 8.74 10.21
C ASP A 154 9.74 9.96 10.03
N GLU A 155 10.28 11.01 9.42
CA GLU A 155 9.58 12.28 9.15
C GLU A 155 8.27 12.11 8.34
N ARG A 156 8.06 10.96 7.71
CA ARG A 156 6.85 10.71 6.93
C ARG A 156 5.59 10.65 7.79
N TRP A 157 5.71 10.36 9.10
CA TRP A 157 4.58 10.41 10.03
C TRP A 157 4.00 11.83 10.11
N ASP A 158 4.86 12.83 10.19
CA ASP A 158 4.47 14.23 10.16
C ASP A 158 4.05 14.68 8.76
N ASN A 159 4.83 14.33 7.73
CA ASN A 159 4.54 14.71 6.35
C ASN A 159 3.17 14.19 5.88
N PHE A 160 2.73 13.03 6.37
CA PHE A 160 1.39 12.50 6.11
C PHE A 160 0.34 13.06 7.08
N ASN A 161 0.76 13.85 8.08
CA ASN A 161 -0.12 14.34 9.15
C ASN A 161 -0.96 13.19 9.76
N VAL A 162 -0.29 12.10 10.18
CA VAL A 162 -0.99 10.90 10.68
C VAL A 162 -1.83 11.23 11.91
N LEU A 163 -1.31 12.01 12.85
CA LEU A 163 -2.06 12.45 14.04
C LEU A 163 -3.35 13.19 13.64
N GLY A 164 -3.25 14.16 12.73
CA GLY A 164 -4.42 14.91 12.25
C GLY A 164 -5.45 14.01 11.59
N GLN A 165 -5.01 13.05 10.76
CA GLN A 165 -5.90 12.08 10.13
C GLN A 165 -6.67 11.23 11.16
N VAL A 166 -5.99 10.77 12.22
CA VAL A 166 -6.60 9.98 13.30
C VAL A 166 -7.62 10.82 14.07
N ILE A 167 -7.26 12.06 14.44
CA ILE A 167 -8.16 13.00 15.13
C ILE A 167 -9.41 13.26 14.30
N ASP A 168 -9.28 13.46 12.99
CA ASP A 168 -10.42 13.70 12.09
C ASP A 168 -11.36 12.49 12.08
N VAL A 169 -10.82 11.27 11.95
CA VAL A 169 -11.60 10.02 11.99
C VAL A 169 -12.41 9.92 13.29
N LEU A 170 -11.78 10.19 14.44
CA LEU A 170 -12.43 10.10 15.74
C LEU A 170 -13.48 11.19 15.94
N ARG A 171 -13.20 12.43 15.51
CA ARG A 171 -14.14 13.56 15.57
C ARG A 171 -15.39 13.30 14.73
N GLU A 172 -15.21 12.85 13.50
CA GLU A 172 -16.31 12.51 12.60
C GLU A 172 -17.16 11.37 13.14
N ASP A 173 -16.57 10.41 13.86
CA ASP A 173 -17.30 9.31 14.48
C ASP A 173 -18.17 9.78 15.65
N HIS A 174 -17.64 10.64 16.51
CA HIS A 174 -18.39 11.24 17.63
C HIS A 174 -19.54 12.15 17.17
N GLN A 175 -19.44 12.75 16.00
CA GLN A 175 -20.50 13.59 15.42
C GLN A 175 -21.60 12.79 14.71
N ARG A 176 -21.42 11.50 14.54
CA ARG A 176 -22.38 10.63 13.87
C ARG A 176 -23.60 10.40 14.79
N PRO A 177 -24.85 10.78 14.38
CA PRO A 177 -26.02 10.46 15.16
C PRO A 177 -26.13 8.95 15.33
N ALA A 178 -26.45 8.51 16.54
CA ALA A 178 -26.62 7.09 16.84
C ALA A 178 -27.62 6.45 15.86
N PRO A 179 -27.32 5.28 15.27
CA PRO A 179 -28.27 4.59 14.42
C PRO A 179 -29.46 4.14 15.26
N GLY A 180 -30.60 4.85 15.22
CA GLY A 180 -31.82 4.49 15.95
C GLY A 180 -32.71 5.63 16.42
N GLY A 181 -32.32 6.89 16.28
CA GLY A 181 -33.18 8.04 16.56
C GLY A 181 -34.08 8.40 15.38
N GLY A 182 -35.01 7.54 15.03
CA GLY A 182 -36.02 7.84 14.02
C GLY A 182 -36.94 8.95 14.55
N GLN A 183 -36.67 10.23 14.17
CA GLN A 183 -37.71 11.25 14.19
C GLN A 183 -38.72 10.87 13.11
N VAL A 184 -39.85 10.37 13.53
CA VAL A 184 -41.06 10.31 12.72
C VAL A 184 -41.46 11.77 12.44
N GLN A 185 -41.03 12.30 11.28
CA GLN A 185 -41.62 13.53 10.76
C GLN A 185 -43.06 13.22 10.38
N GLN A 186 -43.99 13.71 11.23
CA GLN A 186 -45.37 13.85 10.82
C GLN A 186 -45.48 14.77 9.61
N VAL A 187 -45.78 14.18 8.49
CA VAL A 187 -46.12 14.92 7.28
C VAL A 187 -47.57 15.42 7.44
N SER A 188 -47.73 16.70 7.70
CA SER A 188 -49.02 17.38 7.56
C SER A 188 -49.23 17.72 6.08
N PRO A 189 -50.38 17.43 5.49
CA PRO A 189 -50.68 17.77 4.11
C PRO A 189 -51.16 19.23 3.96
N SER A 190 -50.75 19.88 2.89
CA SER A 190 -51.22 21.12 2.31
C SER A 190 -50.27 22.32 2.41
N GLN A 191 -49.58 22.58 1.32
CA GLN A 191 -49.66 23.87 0.59
C GLN A 191 -48.76 23.82 -0.65
N GLN A 192 -49.43 23.84 -1.80
CA GLN A 192 -48.82 24.14 -3.11
C GLN A 192 -48.44 25.62 -3.12
N ILE A 193 -47.14 25.90 -3.33
CA ILE A 193 -46.64 27.23 -3.72
C ILE A 193 -45.71 27.06 -4.93
N ALA A 194 -45.89 27.96 -5.89
CA ALA A 194 -45.29 28.03 -7.22
C ALA A 194 -43.73 28.05 -7.21
N PRO A 195 -43.09 27.69 -8.35
CA PRO A 195 -41.63 27.60 -8.45
C PRO A 195 -40.99 28.99 -8.53
N SER A 196 -40.10 29.28 -7.61
CA SER A 196 -39.19 30.41 -7.66
C SER A 196 -37.96 30.10 -8.52
N PRO A 197 -37.31 31.09 -9.15
CA PRO A 197 -36.20 30.88 -10.07
C PRO A 197 -34.95 30.37 -9.38
N PRO A 198 -34.03 29.67 -10.09
CA PRO A 198 -32.86 29.05 -9.54
C PRO A 198 -31.85 30.10 -9.05
N THR A 199 -31.57 30.12 -7.75
CA THR A 199 -30.41 30.79 -7.17
C THR A 199 -29.13 30.01 -7.48
N PRO A 200 -28.01 30.69 -7.78
CA PRO A 200 -26.77 30.01 -8.13
C PRO A 200 -26.20 29.25 -6.96
N ASN A 201 -25.75 28.05 -7.25
CA ASN A 201 -25.07 27.07 -6.43
C ASN A 201 -24.22 27.70 -5.28
N ARG A 202 -24.66 27.50 -4.05
CA ARG A 202 -23.74 27.39 -2.92
C ARG A 202 -23.19 25.97 -2.94
N ASP A 203 -21.91 25.83 -3.19
CA ASP A 203 -21.17 24.59 -3.03
C ASP A 203 -21.52 23.95 -1.69
N SER A 204 -22.30 22.90 -1.72
CA SER A 204 -22.48 22.00 -0.59
C SER A 204 -21.19 21.17 -0.49
N THR A 205 -20.17 21.72 0.13
CA THR A 205 -19.01 20.96 0.62
C THR A 205 -19.48 20.07 1.77
N ASN A 206 -20.15 18.97 1.44
CA ASN A 206 -20.20 17.85 2.36
C ASN A 206 -18.74 17.41 2.55
N PRO A 207 -18.16 17.49 3.75
CA PRO A 207 -16.82 17.01 3.98
C PRO A 207 -16.81 15.53 3.58
N VAL A 208 -15.99 15.19 2.58
CA VAL A 208 -15.84 13.78 2.17
C VAL A 208 -15.35 13.03 3.39
N GLN A 209 -16.22 12.18 3.94
CA GLN A 209 -15.91 11.42 5.14
C GLN A 209 -14.64 10.60 4.91
N ARG A 210 -13.64 10.77 5.78
CA ARG A 210 -12.39 10.05 5.69
C ARG A 210 -12.61 8.55 5.93
N THR A 211 -12.38 7.76 4.94
CA THR A 211 -12.58 6.30 4.98
C THR A 211 -11.37 5.53 5.47
N HIS A 212 -10.18 6.15 5.38
CA HIS A 212 -8.90 5.54 5.72
C HIS A 212 -7.95 6.55 6.32
N VAL A 213 -6.99 6.05 7.10
CA VAL A 213 -5.80 6.77 7.55
C VAL A 213 -4.60 6.27 6.74
N ARG A 214 -3.83 7.19 6.15
CA ARG A 214 -2.62 6.88 5.42
C ARG A 214 -1.43 6.99 6.37
N ILE A 215 -0.63 5.93 6.46
CA ILE A 215 0.59 5.88 7.28
C ILE A 215 1.81 5.48 6.46
N PRO A 216 3.02 5.80 6.91
CA PRO A 216 4.26 5.29 6.33
C PRO A 216 4.33 3.76 6.41
N ALA A 217 5.05 3.15 5.48
CA ALA A 217 5.40 1.74 5.51
C ALA A 217 6.91 1.57 5.29
N VAL A 218 7.49 0.55 5.91
CA VAL A 218 8.92 0.23 5.70
C VAL A 218 9.18 -0.40 4.33
N TYR A 219 8.15 -0.86 3.66
CA TYR A 219 8.24 -1.54 2.38
C TYR A 219 8.53 -0.57 1.23
N ARG A 220 9.30 -1.06 0.28
CA ARG A 220 9.55 -0.39 -0.99
C ARG A 220 8.99 -1.27 -2.11
N SER A 221 8.18 -0.68 -2.97
CA SER A 221 7.69 -1.36 -4.17
C SER A 221 8.80 -1.54 -5.18
N GLY A 222 8.79 -2.68 -5.86
CA GLY A 222 9.82 -3.02 -6.83
C GLY A 222 9.92 -4.52 -7.07
N VAL A 223 11.01 -4.92 -7.71
CA VAL A 223 11.28 -6.33 -8.03
C VAL A 223 12.65 -6.73 -7.48
N THR A 224 12.69 -7.81 -6.71
CA THR A 224 13.93 -8.47 -6.32
C THR A 224 14.23 -9.58 -7.33
N LEU A 225 15.39 -9.53 -7.94
CA LEU A 225 15.90 -10.56 -8.85
C LEU A 225 16.82 -11.51 -8.09
N PHE A 226 16.52 -12.80 -8.12
CA PHE A 226 17.34 -13.85 -7.51
C PHE A 226 17.99 -14.72 -8.57
N VAL A 227 19.28 -15.04 -8.37
CA VAL A 227 20.05 -15.91 -9.25
C VAL A 227 20.96 -16.84 -8.44
N ASN A 228 21.06 -18.11 -8.86
CA ASN A 228 22.02 -19.03 -8.28
C ASN A 228 23.42 -18.77 -8.86
N LYS A 229 24.37 -18.34 -8.02
CA LYS A 229 25.74 -17.96 -8.41
C LYS A 229 26.58 -19.16 -8.92
N ILE A 230 26.27 -20.37 -8.46
CA ILE A 230 27.01 -21.56 -8.85
C ILE A 230 26.56 -22.04 -10.23
N VAL A 231 25.23 -22.01 -10.47
CA VAL A 231 24.65 -22.48 -11.73
C VAL A 231 24.83 -21.44 -12.85
N HIS A 232 24.74 -20.15 -12.50
CA HIS A 232 24.75 -19.03 -13.45
C HIS A 232 25.72 -17.92 -13.03
N PRO A 233 27.05 -18.17 -12.96
CA PRO A 233 28.01 -17.18 -12.48
C PRO A 233 28.06 -15.93 -13.33
N ASP A 234 28.00 -16.06 -14.67
CA ASP A 234 28.03 -14.92 -15.60
C ASP A 234 26.79 -14.03 -15.45
N ILE A 235 25.62 -14.64 -15.27
CA ILE A 235 24.36 -13.91 -15.06
C ILE A 235 24.38 -13.21 -13.69
N CYS A 236 24.98 -13.83 -12.68
CA CYS A 236 25.19 -13.18 -11.40
C CYS A 236 26.05 -11.93 -11.53
N GLN A 237 27.15 -12.02 -12.27
CA GLN A 237 28.05 -10.87 -12.50
C GLN A 237 27.33 -9.76 -13.30
N GLU A 238 26.55 -10.11 -14.31
CA GLU A 238 25.72 -9.18 -15.06
C GLU A 238 24.71 -8.49 -14.13
N LEU A 239 23.99 -9.24 -13.29
CA LEU A 239 23.04 -8.69 -12.34
C LEU A 239 23.73 -7.75 -11.33
N MET A 240 24.90 -8.11 -10.83
CA MET A 240 25.69 -7.27 -9.91
C MET A 240 26.09 -5.93 -10.53
N SER A 241 26.46 -5.93 -11.81
CA SER A 241 26.89 -4.73 -12.54
C SER A 241 25.75 -3.95 -13.21
N CYS A 242 24.54 -4.50 -13.23
CA CYS A 242 23.38 -3.83 -13.83
C CYS A 242 23.13 -2.46 -13.17
N PRO A 243 22.96 -1.37 -13.92
CA PRO A 243 22.66 -0.07 -13.33
C PRO A 243 21.26 -0.06 -12.68
N GLU A 244 21.05 0.90 -11.78
CA GLU A 244 19.69 1.20 -11.27
C GLU A 244 18.78 1.67 -12.41
N LEU A 245 17.50 1.38 -12.29
CA LEU A 245 16.51 1.82 -13.26
C LEU A 245 16.42 3.34 -13.28
N SER A 246 16.55 3.94 -14.47
CA SER A 246 16.41 5.38 -14.63
C SER A 246 15.02 5.87 -14.26
N THR A 247 14.92 7.00 -13.57
CA THR A 247 13.66 7.65 -13.30
C THR A 247 13.07 8.24 -14.56
N LYS A 248 11.76 8.16 -14.70
CA LYS A 248 11.03 8.90 -15.72
C LYS A 248 11.07 10.39 -15.34
N HIS A 249 11.81 11.18 -16.11
CA HIS A 249 11.80 12.64 -15.92
C HIS A 249 10.39 13.16 -16.23
N GLN A 250 9.83 13.94 -15.30
CA GLN A 250 8.59 14.69 -15.52
C GLN A 250 8.83 15.86 -16.45
#